data_bf99643c3b2d2d45ec37743937a7896c
#
_entry.id   bf99643c3b2d2d45ec37743937a7896c
#
_cell.length_a   1.000
_cell.length_b   1.000
_cell.length_c   1.000
_cell.angle_alpha   90.00
_cell.angle_beta   90.00
_cell.angle_gamma   90.00
#
_symmetry.space_group_name_H-M   'P 1'
#
loop_
_entity.id
_entity.type
_entity.pdbx_description
1 polymer ?
#
loop_
_entity_poly.entity_id
_entity_poly.type
_entity_poly.pdbx_seq_one_letter_code
_entity_poly.pdbx_strand_id
1 'polypeptide(L)'
;KSAAGRKLAAPKGSAGVVPVFFATDDNYLPFLAVTLESIRENSSREYDYRIYVLHSGVRSEYEEKILRYSEEGFEVSFVDVTERLKTISSLLHMRDYYTCTTYFRIFIAGMFPQYDKAIYLDCDTVVLGDLSALYNYDLKDNLIGGAPCEGVNSFKVYKEYVRTVDG
;
A
#
# COMPACT_ATOMS: atom_id res chain seq x y z
N LYS A 1 13.60 21.21 -8.05
CA LYS A 1 12.80 21.11 -9.28
C LYS A 1 11.60 20.29 -8.94
N SER A 2 10.41 20.92 -8.97
CA SER A 2 9.10 20.29 -8.75
C SER A 2 8.99 19.02 -9.59
N ALA A 3 8.66 17.89 -8.96
CA ALA A 3 8.20 16.71 -9.65
C ALA A 3 6.88 17.09 -10.33
N ALA A 4 6.96 17.47 -11.59
CA ALA A 4 5.80 17.74 -12.42
C ALA A 4 4.97 16.45 -12.43
N GLY A 5 3.74 16.54 -11.93
CA GLY A 5 2.81 15.44 -11.88
C GLY A 5 2.72 14.76 -13.25
N ARG A 6 3.26 13.55 -13.32
CA ARG A 6 3.12 12.70 -14.50
C ARG A 6 1.62 12.44 -14.64
N LYS A 7 1.04 13.03 -15.67
CA LYS A 7 -0.38 12.82 -15.97
C LYS A 7 -0.58 11.32 -16.17
N LEU A 8 -1.23 10.67 -15.22
CA LEU A 8 -1.53 9.25 -15.29
C LEU A 8 -2.27 9.00 -16.61
N ALA A 9 -1.81 8.01 -17.38
CA ALA A 9 -2.51 7.61 -18.61
C ALA A 9 -3.93 7.19 -18.26
N ALA A 10 -4.88 7.43 -19.15
CA ALA A 10 -6.24 6.95 -18.97
C ALA A 10 -6.25 5.43 -18.79
N PRO A 11 -7.11 4.87 -17.93
CA PRO A 11 -7.20 3.43 -17.74
C PRO A 11 -7.55 2.75 -19.05
N LYS A 12 -6.87 1.66 -19.35
CA LYS A 12 -7.14 0.83 -20.55
C LYS A 12 -8.13 -0.28 -20.25
N GLY A 13 -8.22 -0.72 -18.98
CA GLY A 13 -9.24 -1.64 -18.52
C GLY A 13 -10.62 -1.01 -18.57
N SER A 14 -11.60 -1.72 -19.08
CA SER A 14 -12.97 -1.19 -19.22
C SER A 14 -13.68 -0.98 -17.89
N ALA A 15 -13.26 -1.68 -16.84
CA ALA A 15 -13.88 -1.65 -15.50
C ALA A 15 -13.27 -0.60 -14.55
N GLY A 16 -12.08 -0.06 -14.84
CA GLY A 16 -11.46 1.02 -14.08
C GLY A 16 -10.08 0.71 -13.51
N VAL A 17 -9.63 1.55 -12.56
CA VAL A 17 -8.32 1.45 -11.91
C VAL A 17 -8.45 0.90 -10.50
N VAL A 18 -7.60 -0.05 -10.14
CA VAL A 18 -7.42 -0.56 -8.77
C VAL A 18 -6.08 -0.05 -8.23
N PRO A 19 -6.06 1.01 -7.41
CA PRO A 19 -4.83 1.51 -6.80
C PRO A 19 -4.47 0.66 -5.58
N VAL A 20 -3.26 0.10 -5.59
CA VAL A 20 -2.70 -0.73 -4.52
C VAL A 20 -1.42 -0.09 -3.99
N PHE A 21 -1.32 0.06 -2.69
CA PHE A 21 -0.20 0.71 -2.02
C PHE A 21 0.55 -0.25 -1.13
N PHE A 22 1.87 -0.11 -1.15
CA PHE A 22 2.82 -0.78 -0.29
C PHE A 22 3.73 0.24 0.39
N ALA A 23 4.30 -0.12 1.53
CA ALA A 23 5.37 0.61 2.17
C ALA A 23 6.57 -0.34 2.37
N THR A 24 7.76 0.07 1.94
CA THR A 24 8.93 -0.81 1.94
C THR A 24 10.23 -0.10 2.28
N ASP A 25 11.19 -0.91 2.69
CA ASP A 25 12.62 -0.61 2.67
C ASP A 25 13.36 -1.71 1.89
N ASP A 26 14.70 -1.60 1.78
CA ASP A 26 15.51 -2.57 1.06
C ASP A 26 15.36 -4.02 1.55
N ASN A 27 15.06 -4.23 2.84
CA ASN A 27 14.96 -5.56 3.44
C ASN A 27 13.67 -6.28 3.02
N TYR A 28 12.60 -5.50 2.80
CA TYR A 28 11.29 -6.04 2.45
C TYR A 28 11.04 -6.18 0.95
N LEU A 29 11.92 -5.64 0.09
CA LEU A 29 11.77 -5.76 -1.37
C LEU A 29 11.72 -7.20 -1.90
N PRO A 30 12.49 -8.18 -1.36
CA PRO A 30 12.34 -9.57 -1.80
C PRO A 30 10.96 -10.16 -1.52
N PHE A 31 10.34 -9.78 -0.39
CA PHE A 31 8.97 -10.19 -0.05
C PHE A 31 7.97 -9.50 -0.96
N LEU A 32 8.13 -8.19 -1.20
CA LEU A 32 7.31 -7.44 -2.13
C LEU A 32 7.31 -8.07 -3.53
N ALA A 33 8.45 -8.57 -4.01
CA ALA A 33 8.53 -9.26 -5.30
C ALA A 33 7.59 -10.47 -5.38
N VAL A 34 7.52 -11.28 -4.32
CA VAL A 34 6.59 -12.42 -4.23
C VAL A 34 5.14 -11.95 -4.19
N THR A 35 4.87 -10.89 -3.41
CA THR A 35 3.53 -10.31 -3.33
C THR A 35 3.07 -9.79 -4.69
N LEU A 36 3.93 -9.05 -5.40
CA LEU A 36 3.61 -8.50 -6.73
C LEU A 36 3.33 -9.62 -7.74
N GLU A 37 4.14 -10.69 -7.75
CA GLU A 37 3.89 -11.84 -8.62
C GLU A 37 2.55 -12.47 -8.31
N SER A 38 2.22 -12.67 -7.02
CA SER A 38 0.94 -13.26 -6.63
C SER A 38 -0.27 -12.39 -7.03
N ILE A 39 -0.15 -11.06 -6.97
CA ILE A 39 -1.18 -10.16 -7.46
C ILE A 39 -1.30 -10.29 -8.98
N ARG A 40 -0.19 -10.22 -9.70
CA ARG A 40 -0.15 -10.27 -11.17
C ARG A 40 -0.80 -11.54 -11.70
N GLU A 41 -0.48 -12.69 -11.11
CA GLU A 41 -1.07 -13.98 -11.49
C GLU A 41 -2.58 -14.07 -11.25
N ASN A 42 -3.10 -13.34 -10.26
CA ASN A 42 -4.51 -13.37 -9.89
C ASN A 42 -5.30 -12.13 -10.35
N SER A 43 -4.66 -11.18 -11.04
CA SER A 43 -5.31 -9.95 -11.51
C SER A 43 -6.21 -10.20 -12.71
N SER A 44 -7.43 -9.67 -12.66
CA SER A 44 -8.33 -9.62 -13.83
C SER A 44 -7.80 -8.63 -14.88
N ARG A 45 -7.90 -8.98 -16.15
CA ARG A 45 -7.59 -8.08 -17.26
C ARG A 45 -8.64 -6.99 -17.50
N GLU A 46 -9.72 -7.01 -16.75
CA GLU A 46 -10.78 -6.00 -16.85
C GLU A 46 -10.41 -4.69 -16.15
N TYR A 47 -9.44 -4.73 -15.24
CA TYR A 47 -8.97 -3.59 -14.45
C TYR A 47 -7.52 -3.24 -14.78
N ASP A 48 -7.18 -1.96 -14.62
CA ASP A 48 -5.80 -1.48 -14.59
C ASP A 48 -5.32 -1.42 -13.12
N TYR A 49 -4.33 -2.23 -12.76
CA TYR A 49 -3.72 -2.22 -11.43
C TYR A 49 -2.61 -1.19 -11.38
N ARG A 50 -2.71 -0.24 -10.46
CA ARG A 50 -1.71 0.80 -10.22
C ARG A 50 -1.06 0.54 -8.88
N ILE A 51 0.15 -0.01 -8.92
CA ILE A 51 0.92 -0.38 -7.74
C ILE A 51 1.84 0.77 -7.37
N TYR A 52 1.69 1.29 -6.16
CA TYR A 52 2.50 2.36 -5.61
C TYR A 52 3.33 1.84 -4.44
N VAL A 53 4.65 1.90 -4.58
CA VAL A 53 5.61 1.45 -3.57
C VAL A 53 6.18 2.67 -2.87
N LEU A 54 5.68 2.96 -1.66
CA LEU A 54 6.13 4.09 -0.85
C LEU A 54 7.44 3.73 -0.15
N HIS A 55 8.44 4.62 -0.21
CA HIS A 55 9.75 4.42 0.40
C HIS A 55 10.38 5.74 0.87
N SER A 56 11.40 5.65 1.74
CA SER A 56 12.23 6.80 2.15
C SER A 56 13.72 6.57 1.85
N GLY A 57 14.00 5.93 0.72
CA GLY A 57 15.34 5.58 0.26
C GLY A 57 15.42 4.06 0.03
N VAL A 58 15.37 3.66 -1.24
CA VAL A 58 15.59 2.31 -1.74
C VAL A 58 16.74 2.37 -2.73
N ARG A 59 17.61 1.37 -2.75
CA ARG A 59 18.70 1.29 -3.71
C ARG A 59 18.15 1.12 -5.12
N SER A 60 18.65 1.92 -6.06
CA SER A 60 18.18 1.94 -7.46
C SER A 60 18.25 0.58 -8.14
N GLU A 61 19.24 -0.25 -7.82
CA GLU A 61 19.39 -1.61 -8.36
C GLU A 61 18.22 -2.53 -7.98
N TYR A 62 17.62 -2.31 -6.80
CA TYR A 62 16.45 -3.07 -6.35
C TYR A 62 15.17 -2.50 -6.92
N GLU A 63 15.06 -1.17 -6.97
CA GLU A 63 13.95 -0.48 -7.63
C GLU A 63 13.81 -0.95 -9.07
N GLU A 64 14.89 -0.98 -9.85
CA GLU A 64 14.88 -1.45 -11.24
C GLU A 64 14.39 -2.90 -11.38
N LYS A 65 14.74 -3.79 -10.43
CA LYS A 65 14.26 -5.18 -10.45
C LYS A 65 12.75 -5.27 -10.22
N ILE A 66 12.24 -4.47 -9.30
CA ILE A 66 10.79 -4.43 -8.99
C ILE A 66 10.00 -3.78 -10.12
N LEU A 67 10.52 -2.74 -10.75
CA LEU A 67 9.86 -2.10 -11.89
C LEU A 67 9.65 -3.04 -13.10
N ARG A 68 10.43 -4.12 -13.20
CA ARG A 68 10.26 -5.15 -14.25
C ARG A 68 8.95 -5.96 -14.14
N TYR A 69 8.27 -5.89 -13.00
CA TYR A 69 6.92 -6.48 -12.85
C TYR A 69 5.85 -5.69 -13.61
N SER A 70 6.18 -4.46 -14.07
CA SER A 70 5.24 -3.66 -14.85
C SER A 70 4.99 -4.27 -16.22
N GLU A 71 3.71 -4.40 -16.56
CA GLU A 71 3.22 -4.84 -17.87
C GLU A 71 1.93 -4.11 -18.21
N GLU A 72 1.32 -4.42 -19.35
CA GLU A 72 0.05 -3.81 -19.76
C GLU A 72 -1.07 -4.14 -18.76
N GLY A 73 -1.71 -3.11 -18.20
CA GLY A 73 -2.76 -3.25 -17.18
C GLY A 73 -2.21 -3.47 -15.76
N PHE A 74 -0.89 -3.54 -15.56
CA PHE A 74 -0.25 -3.69 -14.26
C PHE A 74 0.98 -2.79 -14.17
N GLU A 75 0.84 -1.59 -13.63
CA GLU A 75 1.93 -0.61 -13.55
C GLU A 75 2.47 -0.47 -12.13
N VAL A 76 3.77 -0.65 -11.96
CA VAL A 76 4.47 -0.46 -10.68
C VAL A 76 5.21 0.88 -10.70
N SER A 77 5.09 1.65 -9.63
CA SER A 77 5.73 2.96 -9.46
C SER A 77 6.27 3.11 -8.05
N PHE A 78 7.52 3.59 -7.91
CA PHE A 78 8.09 3.98 -6.64
C PHE A 78 7.78 5.43 -6.31
N VAL A 79 7.50 5.70 -5.03
CA VAL A 79 7.13 7.03 -4.53
C VAL A 79 7.94 7.36 -3.29
N ASP A 80 8.87 8.30 -3.42
CA ASP A 80 9.67 8.78 -2.30
C ASP A 80 8.85 9.69 -1.38
N VAL A 81 8.71 9.28 -0.12
CA VAL A 81 7.97 10.00 0.93
C VAL A 81 8.88 10.69 1.94
N THR A 82 10.20 10.74 1.70
CA THR A 82 11.22 11.28 2.61
C THR A 82 10.87 12.69 3.09
N GLU A 83 10.49 13.58 2.19
CA GLU A 83 10.18 14.96 2.57
C GLU A 83 8.91 15.05 3.43
N ARG A 84 7.94 14.18 3.20
CA ARG A 84 6.73 14.12 4.03
C ARG A 84 7.01 13.58 5.42
N LEU A 85 7.88 12.58 5.53
CA LEU A 85 8.31 12.07 6.84
C LEU A 85 8.97 13.15 7.69
N LYS A 86 9.79 14.00 7.08
CA LYS A 86 10.47 15.11 7.81
C LYS A 86 9.45 16.05 8.46
N THR A 87 8.30 16.28 7.83
CA THR A 87 7.28 17.20 8.37
C THR A 87 6.60 16.69 9.62
N ILE A 88 6.56 15.37 9.84
CA ILE A 88 5.90 14.75 10.99
C ILE A 88 6.87 14.01 11.92
N SER A 89 8.16 14.03 11.62
CA SER A 89 9.18 13.27 12.38
C SER A 89 9.17 13.56 13.88
N SER A 90 8.90 14.80 14.28
CA SER A 90 8.78 15.21 15.69
C SER A 90 7.55 14.65 16.41
N LEU A 91 6.55 14.19 15.66
CA LEU A 91 5.31 13.63 16.18
C LEU A 91 5.33 12.09 16.22
N LEU A 92 6.30 11.47 15.52
CA LEU A 92 6.39 10.02 15.42
C LEU A 92 7.05 9.44 16.67
N HIS A 93 6.32 8.63 17.42
CA HIS A 93 6.88 7.83 18.50
C HIS A 93 7.51 6.56 17.89
N MET A 94 8.83 6.63 17.64
CA MET A 94 9.62 5.50 17.20
C MET A 94 9.83 4.55 18.39
N ARG A 95 9.17 3.41 18.39
CA ARG A 95 9.48 2.29 19.28
C ARG A 95 10.26 1.23 18.49
N ASP A 96 11.13 0.50 19.16
CA ASP A 96 12.13 -0.43 18.60
C ASP A 96 11.61 -1.47 17.58
N TYR A 97 10.29 -1.67 17.49
CA TYR A 97 9.63 -2.63 16.60
C TYR A 97 8.90 -2.01 15.39
N TYR A 98 8.72 -0.68 15.36
CA TYR A 98 8.02 -0.02 14.26
C TYR A 98 9.00 0.79 13.44
N THR A 99 9.24 0.35 12.21
CA THR A 99 10.00 1.12 11.23
C THR A 99 9.18 2.32 10.75
N CYS A 100 9.87 3.35 10.25
CA CYS A 100 9.20 4.52 9.65
C CYS A 100 8.20 4.13 8.56
N THR A 101 8.40 2.99 7.90
CA THR A 101 7.55 2.49 6.82
C THR A 101 6.09 2.28 7.26
N THR A 102 5.85 1.94 8.54
CA THR A 102 4.50 1.79 9.08
C THR A 102 3.67 3.07 8.96
N TYR A 103 4.30 4.24 9.01
CA TYR A 103 3.62 5.53 8.92
C TYR A 103 3.34 6.00 7.50
N PHE A 104 3.96 5.39 6.47
CA PHE A 104 3.78 5.84 5.09
C PHE A 104 2.32 5.76 4.62
N ARG A 105 1.57 4.79 5.13
CA ARG A 105 0.13 4.62 4.82
C ARG A 105 -0.71 5.86 5.14
N ILE A 106 -0.30 6.68 6.10
CA ILE A 106 -1.01 7.91 6.50
C ILE A 106 -0.97 8.96 5.39
N PHE A 107 0.07 8.94 4.54
CA PHE A 107 0.22 9.94 3.49
C PHE A 107 -0.60 9.66 2.24
N ILE A 108 -1.12 8.44 2.06
CA ILE A 108 -1.76 7.99 0.82
C ILE A 108 -2.90 8.95 0.42
N ALA A 109 -3.86 9.20 1.29
CA ALA A 109 -5.00 10.05 0.97
C ALA A 109 -4.59 11.48 0.54
N GLY A 110 -3.60 12.07 1.22
CA GLY A 110 -3.11 13.41 0.90
C GLY A 110 -2.22 13.47 -0.35
N MET A 111 -1.61 12.36 -0.75
CA MET A 111 -0.73 12.30 -1.93
C MET A 111 -1.48 11.92 -3.20
N PHE A 112 -2.57 11.18 -3.07
CA PHE A 112 -3.32 10.60 -4.19
C PHE A 112 -4.81 10.96 -4.12
N PRO A 113 -5.15 12.28 -4.11
CA PRO A 113 -6.53 12.74 -3.99
C PRO A 113 -7.41 12.38 -5.19
N GLN A 114 -6.82 11.84 -6.26
CA GLN A 114 -7.54 11.36 -7.45
C GLN A 114 -8.23 10.01 -7.22
N TYR A 115 -7.95 9.32 -6.10
CA TYR A 115 -8.57 8.04 -5.76
C TYR A 115 -9.51 8.21 -4.57
N ASP A 116 -10.77 7.89 -4.75
CA ASP A 116 -11.77 7.87 -3.67
C ASP A 116 -11.57 6.70 -2.72
N LYS A 117 -10.94 5.64 -3.20
CA LYS A 117 -10.65 4.41 -2.46
C LYS A 117 -9.32 3.80 -2.91
N ALA A 118 -8.62 3.14 -2.00
CA ALA A 118 -7.36 2.46 -2.28
C ALA A 118 -7.23 1.20 -1.43
N ILE A 119 -6.43 0.23 -1.91
CA ILE A 119 -6.01 -0.93 -1.13
C ILE A 119 -4.61 -0.64 -0.57
N TYR A 120 -4.38 -0.95 0.69
CA TYR A 120 -3.05 -1.02 1.29
C TYR A 120 -2.76 -2.46 1.72
N LEU A 121 -1.60 -2.99 1.33
CA LEU A 121 -1.12 -4.30 1.72
C LEU A 121 0.28 -4.21 2.31
N ASP A 122 0.60 -5.09 3.24
CA ASP A 122 1.97 -5.28 3.70
C ASP A 122 2.77 -6.12 2.68
N CYS A 123 4.09 -5.89 2.59
CA CYS A 123 4.95 -6.47 1.55
C CYS A 123 5.11 -7.99 1.66
N ASP A 124 4.84 -8.58 2.82
CA ASP A 124 5.02 -10.00 3.13
C ASP A 124 3.70 -10.80 3.04
N THR A 125 2.84 -10.41 2.12
CA THR A 125 1.55 -11.07 1.86
C THR A 125 1.60 -11.92 0.58
N VAL A 126 0.73 -12.91 0.49
CA VAL A 126 0.46 -13.66 -0.74
C VAL A 126 -1.01 -13.50 -1.10
N VAL A 127 -1.26 -12.98 -2.29
CA VAL A 127 -2.61 -12.73 -2.78
C VAL A 127 -3.10 -13.93 -3.57
N LEU A 128 -4.20 -14.55 -3.12
CA LEU A 128 -4.73 -15.79 -3.68
C LEU A 128 -5.97 -15.57 -4.57
N GLY A 129 -6.32 -14.32 -4.84
CA GLY A 129 -7.46 -13.97 -5.66
C GLY A 129 -7.40 -12.55 -6.17
N ASP A 130 -8.34 -12.18 -7.02
CA ASP A 130 -8.35 -10.86 -7.64
C ASP A 130 -8.66 -9.74 -6.62
N LEU A 131 -7.75 -8.78 -6.52
CA LEU A 131 -7.91 -7.61 -5.64
C LEU A 131 -9.06 -6.69 -6.06
N SER A 132 -9.56 -6.79 -7.29
CA SER A 132 -10.74 -6.03 -7.70
C SER A 132 -11.97 -6.39 -6.88
N ALA A 133 -12.10 -7.63 -6.42
CA ALA A 133 -13.17 -8.05 -5.53
C ALA A 133 -13.09 -7.32 -4.17
N LEU A 134 -11.90 -7.18 -3.60
CA LEU A 134 -11.66 -6.40 -2.39
C LEU A 134 -11.90 -4.90 -2.62
N TYR A 135 -11.42 -4.38 -3.74
CA TYR A 135 -11.58 -2.98 -4.11
C TYR A 135 -13.06 -2.58 -4.27
N ASN A 136 -13.86 -3.47 -4.83
CA ASN A 136 -15.28 -3.24 -5.04
C ASN A 136 -16.14 -3.51 -3.79
N TYR A 137 -15.51 -3.97 -2.68
CA TYR A 137 -16.26 -4.14 -1.44
C TYR A 137 -16.87 -2.81 -0.97
N ASP A 138 -18.15 -2.84 -0.63
CA ASP A 138 -18.87 -1.66 -0.18
C ASP A 138 -18.53 -1.35 1.29
N LEU A 139 -17.80 -0.27 1.51
CA LEU A 139 -17.44 0.22 2.84
C LEU A 139 -18.62 0.97 3.52
N LYS A 140 -19.71 1.24 2.81
CA LYS A 140 -20.84 2.07 3.27
C LYS A 140 -20.34 3.43 3.77
N ASP A 141 -20.70 3.81 4.98
CA ASP A 141 -20.28 5.06 5.61
C ASP A 141 -18.92 4.97 6.34
N ASN A 142 -18.22 3.83 6.21
CA ASN A 142 -16.92 3.65 6.87
C ASN A 142 -15.78 4.20 6.01
N LEU A 143 -14.85 4.89 6.67
CA LEU A 143 -13.64 5.42 6.02
C LEU A 143 -12.60 4.33 5.74
N ILE A 144 -12.59 3.26 6.53
CA ILE A 144 -11.58 2.18 6.46
C ILE A 144 -12.27 0.83 6.65
N GLY A 145 -11.84 -0.14 5.85
CA GLY A 145 -12.07 -1.56 6.07
C GLY A 145 -10.75 -2.26 6.41
N GLY A 146 -10.79 -3.29 7.23
CA GLY A 146 -9.60 -4.04 7.59
C GLY A 146 -9.88 -5.52 7.82
N ALA A 147 -8.88 -6.37 7.57
CA ALA A 147 -8.94 -7.76 7.92
C ALA A 147 -8.79 -7.93 9.45
N PRO A 148 -9.61 -8.78 10.09
CA PRO A 148 -9.46 -9.07 11.51
C PRO A 148 -8.08 -9.70 11.81
N CYS A 149 -7.38 -9.18 12.81
CA CYS A 149 -6.15 -9.77 13.28
C CYS A 149 -6.45 -10.80 14.39
N GLU A 150 -6.41 -12.08 14.06
CA GLU A 150 -6.67 -13.15 15.03
C GLU A 150 -5.65 -13.15 16.18
N GLY A 151 -4.37 -12.82 15.89
CA GLY A 151 -3.32 -12.69 16.90
C GLY A 151 -3.67 -11.67 17.97
N VAL A 152 -4.08 -10.46 17.59
CA VAL A 152 -4.53 -9.42 18.55
C VAL A 152 -5.78 -9.86 19.28
N ASN A 153 -6.73 -10.48 18.59
CA ASN A 153 -7.97 -10.96 19.18
C ASN A 153 -7.79 -12.14 20.17
N SER A 154 -6.69 -12.88 20.07
CA SER A 154 -6.39 -13.98 21.00
C SER A 154 -5.79 -13.52 22.33
N PHE A 155 -5.17 -12.33 22.39
CA PHE A 155 -4.54 -11.82 23.60
C PHE A 155 -5.51 -10.99 24.46
N LYS A 156 -5.79 -11.49 25.66
CA LYS A 156 -6.69 -10.82 26.64
C LYS A 156 -6.28 -9.38 26.93
N VAL A 157 -4.98 -9.12 27.05
CA VAL A 157 -4.41 -7.79 27.34
C VAL A 157 -4.78 -6.77 26.25
N TYR A 158 -4.73 -7.14 24.98
CA TYR A 158 -5.11 -6.25 23.89
C TYR A 158 -6.62 -5.97 23.85
N LYS A 159 -7.44 -6.98 24.16
CA LYS A 159 -8.90 -6.78 24.27
C LYS A 159 -9.27 -5.82 25.40
N GLU A 160 -8.59 -5.92 26.54
CA GLU A 160 -8.79 -5.01 27.66
C GLU A 160 -8.33 -3.59 27.33
N TYR A 161 -7.18 -3.45 26.64
CA TYR A 161 -6.67 -2.16 26.20
C TYR A 161 -7.64 -1.46 25.24
N VAL A 162 -8.10 -2.14 24.19
CA VAL A 162 -9.06 -1.59 23.21
C VAL A 162 -10.34 -1.14 23.91
N ARG A 163 -10.90 -1.97 24.81
CA ARG A 163 -12.10 -1.58 25.57
C ARG A 163 -11.91 -0.36 26.46
N THR A 164 -10.67 -0.12 26.94
CA THR A 164 -10.36 1.02 27.80
C THR A 164 -10.22 2.31 26.98
N VAL A 165 -9.85 2.20 25.70
CA VAL A 165 -9.65 3.35 24.81
C VAL A 165 -10.94 3.73 24.09
N ASP A 166 -11.79 2.75 23.74
CA ASP A 166 -13.05 2.96 23.01
C ASP A 166 -14.26 3.24 23.93
N GLY A 167 -14.10 3.13 25.24
CA GLY A 167 -15.11 3.41 26.25
C GLY A 167 -15.09 4.84 26.73
#